data_6cf23d18552b949322d0fc436d69eb1d
#
_entry.id   6cf23d18552b949322d0fc436d69eb1d
#
_cell.length_a   1.000
_cell.length_b   1.000
_cell.length_c   1.000
_cell.angle_alpha   90.00
_cell.angle_beta   90.00
_cell.angle_gamma   90.00
#
_symmetry.space_group_name_H-M   'P 1'
#
loop_
_entity.id
_entity.type
_entity.pdbx_description
1 polymer ?
#
loop_
_entity_poly.entity_id
_entity_poly.type
_entity_poly.pdbx_seq_one_letter_code
_entity_poly.pdbx_strand_id
1 'polypeptide(L)'
;MNYDLRQMATFGVAGNFTGHLEQAGEAKDFKNITTKDENAPKAIFLIYLPIKNNSIPTFLLTFPFDSKKIVFPKNEENLQIEPECAIVCNVIWNNDKIENIHPIAFAASNDCSIRKDGAKKISQKKNWGNSSKGI
;
A
#
# COMPACT_ATOMS: atom_id res chain seq x y z
N MET A 1 17.00 13.48 -8.02
CA MET A 1 17.42 12.08 -7.81
C MET A 1 16.28 11.20 -8.31
N ASN A 2 16.54 10.26 -9.22
CA ASN A 2 15.48 9.38 -9.74
C ASN A 2 15.59 8.02 -9.02
N TYR A 3 14.50 7.59 -8.42
CA TYR A 3 14.39 6.28 -7.77
C TYR A 3 13.75 5.27 -8.73
N ASP A 4 14.36 4.11 -8.87
CA ASP A 4 13.76 3.01 -9.62
C ASP A 4 12.81 2.21 -8.70
N LEU A 5 11.56 2.59 -8.69
CA LEU A 5 10.53 1.97 -7.86
C LEU A 5 10.30 0.48 -8.21
N ARG A 6 10.75 0.02 -9.40
CA ARG A 6 10.66 -1.39 -9.79
C ARG A 6 11.55 -2.28 -8.95
N GLN A 7 12.55 -1.71 -8.30
CA GLN A 7 13.50 -2.41 -7.43
C GLN A 7 13.19 -2.23 -5.94
N MET A 8 12.08 -1.57 -5.61
CA MET A 8 11.74 -1.25 -4.22
C MET A 8 10.50 -2.02 -3.76
N ALA A 9 10.62 -2.67 -2.61
CA ALA A 9 9.46 -3.21 -1.91
C ALA A 9 8.55 -2.05 -1.47
N THR A 10 7.26 -2.17 -1.72
CA THR A 10 6.30 -1.12 -1.39
C THR A 10 5.25 -1.65 -0.42
N PHE A 11 5.05 -0.90 0.64
CA PHE A 11 4.07 -1.17 1.68
C PHE A 11 3.11 0.01 1.79
N GLY A 12 1.87 -0.28 2.12
CA GLY A 12 0.91 0.71 2.57
C GLY A 12 0.69 0.62 4.07
N VAL A 13 0.27 1.72 4.67
CA VAL A 13 -0.16 1.78 6.06
C VAL A 13 -1.63 2.16 6.13
N ALA A 14 -2.37 1.57 7.06
CA ALA A 14 -3.78 1.86 7.25
C ALA A 14 -4.05 2.35 8.67
N GLY A 15 -4.98 3.30 8.80
CA GLY A 15 -5.42 3.82 10.09
C GLY A 15 -4.41 4.70 10.79
N ASN A 16 -3.62 5.47 10.05
CA ASN A 16 -2.62 6.41 10.59
C ASN A 16 -3.14 7.86 10.76
N PHE A 17 -4.40 8.12 10.40
CA PHE A 17 -5.05 9.42 10.59
C PHE A 17 -6.37 9.25 11.33
N THR A 18 -6.65 10.17 12.24
CA THR A 18 -7.91 10.19 12.99
C THR A 18 -9.11 10.36 12.04
N GLY A 19 -10.12 9.52 12.19
CA GLY A 19 -11.37 9.58 11.42
C GLY A 19 -11.32 9.00 10.01
N HIS A 20 -10.15 8.61 9.49
CA HIS A 20 -10.03 8.06 8.14
C HIS A 20 -10.71 6.68 7.99
N LEU A 21 -10.59 5.82 8.99
CA LEU A 21 -11.19 4.48 8.96
C LEU A 21 -12.73 4.55 8.96
N GLU A 22 -13.30 5.50 9.68
CA GLU A 22 -14.73 5.75 9.70
C GLU A 22 -15.23 6.25 8.34
N GLN A 23 -14.52 7.19 7.73
CA GLN A 23 -14.84 7.71 6.40
C GLN A 23 -14.74 6.63 5.31
N ALA A 24 -13.77 5.74 5.42
CA ALA A 24 -13.58 4.61 4.52
C ALA A 24 -14.56 3.45 4.75
N GLY A 25 -15.35 3.47 5.84
CA GLY A 25 -16.22 2.37 6.25
C GLY A 25 -15.47 1.14 6.78
N GLU A 26 -14.20 1.29 7.08
CA GLU A 26 -13.29 0.20 7.51
C GLU A 26 -13.07 0.15 9.02
N ALA A 27 -13.68 1.04 9.79
CA ALA A 27 -13.52 1.10 11.26
C ALA A 27 -13.84 -0.23 11.96
N LYS A 28 -14.76 -1.02 11.40
CA LYS A 28 -15.13 -2.34 11.93
C LYS A 28 -13.98 -3.34 11.88
N ASP A 29 -13.16 -3.28 10.85
CA ASP A 29 -12.04 -4.21 10.62
C ASP A 29 -10.90 -3.97 11.62
N PHE A 30 -10.83 -2.78 12.20
CA PHE A 30 -9.78 -2.35 13.12
C PHE A 30 -10.25 -2.14 14.56
N LYS A 31 -11.51 -2.45 14.88
CA LYS A 31 -12.12 -2.18 16.19
C LYS A 31 -11.37 -2.76 17.39
N ASN A 32 -10.69 -3.88 17.20
CA ASN A 32 -9.96 -4.60 18.25
C ASN A 32 -8.45 -4.35 18.22
N ILE A 33 -7.97 -3.42 17.36
CA ILE A 33 -6.55 -3.13 17.26
C ILE A 33 -6.22 -1.95 18.17
N THR A 34 -5.41 -2.22 19.18
CA THR A 34 -4.86 -1.20 20.09
C THR A 34 -3.40 -0.96 19.75
N THR A 35 -3.03 0.30 19.57
CA THR A 35 -1.65 0.74 19.36
C THR A 35 -1.17 1.52 20.58
N LYS A 36 0.16 1.55 20.80
CA LYS A 36 0.75 2.33 21.91
C LYS A 36 0.51 3.82 21.78
N ASP A 37 0.48 4.32 20.53
CA ASP A 37 0.15 5.67 20.17
C ASP A 37 -1.14 5.63 19.33
N GLU A 38 -2.12 6.43 19.66
CA GLU A 38 -3.41 6.48 18.95
C GLU A 38 -3.28 6.87 17.48
N ASN A 39 -2.25 7.67 17.15
CA ASN A 39 -1.94 8.09 15.79
C ASN A 39 -1.09 7.06 15.01
N ALA A 40 -0.64 5.99 15.66
CA ALA A 40 0.14 4.96 14.97
C ALA A 40 -0.74 4.18 13.99
N PRO A 41 -0.15 3.73 12.87
CA PRO A 41 -0.85 2.88 11.90
C PRO A 41 -1.42 1.63 12.57
N LYS A 42 -2.66 1.28 12.21
CA LYS A 42 -3.35 0.08 12.71
C LYS A 42 -2.91 -1.17 11.95
N ALA A 43 -2.49 -1.01 10.70
CA ALA A 43 -1.97 -2.11 9.88
C ALA A 43 -0.91 -1.63 8.91
N ILE A 44 -0.02 -2.57 8.53
CA ILE A 44 0.91 -2.46 7.42
C ILE A 44 0.57 -3.59 6.46
N PHE A 45 0.46 -3.29 5.18
CA PHE A 45 0.15 -4.27 4.15
C PHE A 45 1.08 -4.13 2.96
N LEU A 46 1.36 -5.27 2.30
CA LEU A 46 2.21 -5.30 1.14
C LEU A 46 1.44 -4.87 -0.10
N ILE A 47 2.04 -3.99 -0.91
CA ILE A 47 1.55 -3.56 -2.22
C ILE A 47 2.36 -4.22 -3.34
N TYR A 48 3.70 -4.22 -3.24
CA TYR A 48 4.56 -4.73 -4.29
C TYR A 48 5.88 -5.26 -3.73
N LEU A 49 6.36 -6.39 -4.28
CA LEU A 49 7.68 -6.96 -4.01
C LEU A 49 8.45 -7.19 -5.32
N PRO A 50 9.68 -6.64 -5.46
CA PRO A 50 10.53 -6.83 -6.63
C PRO A 50 11.34 -8.14 -6.57
N ILE A 51 10.67 -9.26 -6.33
CA ILE A 51 11.33 -10.58 -6.22
C ILE A 51 10.68 -11.59 -7.18
N LYS A 52 11.40 -12.68 -7.45
CA LYS A 52 10.86 -13.83 -8.18
C LYS A 52 10.62 -14.95 -7.18
N ASN A 53 9.36 -15.19 -6.85
CA ASN A 53 8.98 -16.25 -5.90
C ASN A 53 7.57 -16.77 -6.22
N ASN A 54 7.46 -18.05 -6.58
CA ASN A 54 6.20 -18.68 -6.96
C ASN A 54 5.23 -18.93 -5.78
N SER A 55 5.72 -18.80 -4.54
CA SER A 55 4.88 -18.93 -3.35
C SER A 55 4.14 -17.65 -2.99
N ILE A 56 4.45 -16.52 -3.66
CA ILE A 56 3.81 -15.23 -3.43
C ILE A 56 2.75 -15.01 -4.52
N PRO A 57 1.55 -14.52 -4.15
CA PRO A 57 0.52 -14.19 -5.13
C PRO A 57 1.03 -13.25 -6.23
N THR A 58 0.77 -13.58 -7.49
CA THR A 58 1.29 -12.87 -8.67
C THR A 58 0.96 -11.37 -8.65
N PHE A 59 -0.20 -10.97 -8.13
CA PHE A 59 -0.57 -9.56 -8.06
C PHE A 59 0.39 -8.73 -7.18
N LEU A 60 1.03 -9.33 -6.16
CA LEU A 60 2.04 -8.65 -5.34
C LEU A 60 3.41 -8.57 -6.01
N LEU A 61 3.65 -9.36 -7.06
CA LEU A 61 4.88 -9.37 -7.85
C LEU A 61 4.75 -8.53 -9.13
N THR A 62 3.56 -8.01 -9.40
CA THR A 62 3.29 -7.17 -10.57
C THR A 62 3.45 -5.70 -10.19
N PHE A 63 4.35 -5.01 -10.90
CA PHE A 63 4.63 -3.59 -10.65
C PHE A 63 3.38 -2.73 -10.93
N PRO A 64 2.86 -2.01 -9.90
CA PRO A 64 1.56 -1.36 -10.03
C PRO A 64 1.60 0.11 -10.45
N PHE A 65 2.76 0.78 -10.35
CA PHE A 65 2.84 2.24 -10.44
C PHE A 65 2.86 2.76 -11.87
N ASP A 66 2.18 3.88 -12.08
CA ASP A 66 2.17 4.62 -13.35
C ASP A 66 1.97 6.12 -13.05
N SER A 67 2.77 6.99 -13.69
CA SER A 67 2.70 8.45 -13.50
C SER A 67 1.66 9.15 -14.39
N LYS A 68 1.01 8.41 -15.28
CA LYS A 68 0.13 9.02 -16.32
C LYS A 68 -1.29 8.50 -16.29
N LYS A 69 -1.50 7.24 -15.85
CA LYS A 69 -2.82 6.61 -15.94
C LYS A 69 -3.02 5.58 -14.83
N ILE A 70 -4.29 5.37 -14.50
CA ILE A 70 -4.74 4.23 -13.69
C ILE A 70 -5.64 3.38 -14.61
N VAL A 71 -5.31 2.10 -14.73
CA VAL A 71 -6.09 1.15 -15.51
C VAL A 71 -7.11 0.49 -14.60
N PHE A 72 -8.37 0.72 -14.89
CA PHE A 72 -9.48 0.11 -14.15
C PHE A 72 -9.86 -1.23 -14.78
N PRO A 73 -9.98 -2.33 -14.00
CA PRO A 73 -10.37 -3.63 -14.54
C PRO A 73 -11.81 -3.63 -15.08
N LYS A 74 -12.03 -4.28 -16.21
CA LYS A 74 -13.32 -4.26 -16.91
C LYS A 74 -14.50 -4.83 -16.12
N ASN A 75 -14.23 -5.75 -15.19
CA ASN A 75 -15.26 -6.49 -14.44
C ASN A 75 -15.33 -6.09 -12.98
N GLU A 76 -14.74 -4.96 -12.61
CA GLU A 76 -14.76 -4.44 -11.25
C GLU A 76 -15.53 -3.11 -11.21
N GLU A 77 -16.09 -2.83 -10.06
CA GLU A 77 -16.81 -1.59 -9.77
C GLU A 77 -16.21 -0.91 -8.53
N ASN A 78 -16.70 0.27 -8.21
CA ASN A 78 -16.35 0.96 -6.96
C ASN A 78 -14.85 1.26 -6.79
N LEU A 79 -14.24 1.83 -7.83
CA LEU A 79 -12.90 2.40 -7.70
C LEU A 79 -12.93 3.61 -6.78
N GLN A 80 -12.15 3.56 -5.72
CA GLN A 80 -11.90 4.70 -4.84
C GLN A 80 -10.53 5.29 -5.11
N ILE A 81 -10.51 6.60 -5.33
CA ILE A 81 -9.29 7.40 -5.42
C ILE A 81 -8.85 7.76 -4.00
N GLU A 82 -7.59 7.52 -3.68
CA GLU A 82 -7.02 7.80 -2.35
C GLU A 82 -5.74 8.61 -2.50
N PRO A 83 -5.83 9.96 -2.50
CA PRO A 83 -4.63 10.82 -2.51
C PRO A 83 -3.80 10.59 -1.25
N GLU A 84 -2.52 10.27 -1.43
CA GLU A 84 -1.61 9.87 -0.38
C GLU A 84 -0.23 10.50 -0.56
N CYS A 85 0.59 10.41 0.48
CA CYS A 85 2.01 10.72 0.44
C CYS A 85 2.81 9.43 0.43
N ALA A 86 3.55 9.17 -0.64
CA ALA A 86 4.55 8.11 -0.68
C ALA A 86 5.86 8.60 -0.10
N ILE A 87 6.50 7.78 0.73
CA ILE A 87 7.79 8.09 1.35
C ILE A 87 8.80 7.01 0.93
N VAL A 88 9.91 7.44 0.36
CA VAL A 88 11.05 6.56 0.09
C VAL A 88 11.92 6.52 1.33
N CYS A 89 12.22 5.32 1.79
CA CYS A 89 13.02 5.12 2.99
C CYS A 89 14.27 4.29 2.70
N ASN A 90 15.37 4.66 3.34
CA ASN A 90 16.52 3.79 3.49
C ASN A 90 16.33 2.94 4.75
N VAL A 91 16.39 1.61 4.60
CA VAL A 91 16.18 0.66 5.70
C VAL A 91 17.53 0.11 6.14
N ILE A 92 17.85 0.27 7.41
CA ILE A 92 19.06 -0.26 8.03
C ILE A 92 18.72 -1.58 8.71
N TRP A 93 19.46 -2.61 8.33
CA TRP A 93 19.29 -3.96 8.85
C TRP A 93 20.40 -4.30 9.84
N ASN A 94 20.02 -4.97 10.90
CA ASN A 94 20.94 -5.64 11.82
C ASN A 94 20.57 -7.13 11.85
N ASN A 95 21.35 -7.94 11.12
CA ASN A 95 21.00 -9.31 10.75
C ASN A 95 19.62 -9.34 10.04
N ASP A 96 18.64 -10.09 10.56
CA ASP A 96 17.30 -10.25 9.97
C ASP A 96 16.26 -9.27 10.54
N LYS A 97 16.71 -8.24 11.27
CA LYS A 97 15.81 -7.26 11.90
C LYS A 97 16.05 -5.87 11.34
N ILE A 98 14.98 -5.12 11.15
CA ILE A 98 15.08 -3.70 10.86
C ILE A 98 15.54 -2.98 12.13
N GLU A 99 16.69 -2.35 12.05
CA GLU A 99 17.27 -1.52 13.13
C GLU A 99 16.75 -0.09 13.03
N ASN A 100 16.70 0.45 11.81
CA ASN A 100 16.22 1.81 11.59
C ASN A 100 15.59 1.99 10.20
N ILE A 101 14.76 3.03 10.06
CA ILE A 101 14.14 3.46 8.81
C ILE A 101 14.33 4.98 8.69
N HIS A 102 15.08 5.41 7.66
CA HIS A 102 15.34 6.81 7.39
C HIS A 102 14.55 7.26 6.16
N PRO A 103 13.60 8.19 6.28
CA PRO A 103 12.95 8.82 5.13
C PRO A 103 13.97 9.66 4.36
N ILE A 104 14.04 9.48 3.04
CA ILE A 104 15.00 10.15 2.16
C ILE A 104 14.36 10.95 1.03
N ALA A 105 13.12 10.63 0.68
CA ALA A 105 12.33 11.38 -0.31
C ALA A 105 10.83 11.14 -0.11
N PHE A 106 10.02 12.01 -0.72
CA PHE A 106 8.57 11.85 -0.76
C PHE A 106 8.01 12.22 -2.14
N ALA A 107 6.81 11.72 -2.44
CA ALA A 107 6.08 12.03 -3.66
C ALA A 107 4.58 12.05 -3.40
N ALA A 108 3.84 12.75 -4.24
CA ALA A 108 2.40 12.57 -4.31
C ALA A 108 2.09 11.19 -4.88
N SER A 109 1.13 10.51 -4.31
CA SER A 109 0.71 9.18 -4.76
C SER A 109 -0.82 9.05 -4.74
N ASN A 110 -1.31 8.06 -5.44
CA ASN A 110 -2.71 7.69 -5.41
C ASN A 110 -2.81 6.20 -5.09
N ASP A 111 -3.11 5.89 -3.83
CA ASP A 111 -3.28 4.52 -3.36
C ASP A 111 -4.69 3.98 -3.66
N CYS A 112 -5.10 4.07 -4.93
CA CYS A 112 -6.41 3.62 -5.36
C CYS A 112 -6.75 2.24 -4.80
N SER A 113 -8.02 2.06 -4.46
CA SER A 113 -8.57 0.77 -4.10
C SER A 113 -9.81 0.42 -4.92
N ILE A 114 -10.02 -0.87 -5.14
CA ILE A 114 -11.29 -1.40 -5.61
C ILE A 114 -12.04 -1.92 -4.40
N ARG A 115 -13.19 -1.33 -4.12
CA ARG A 115 -14.06 -1.73 -3.00
C ARG A 115 -14.87 -2.96 -3.39
N LYS A 116 -14.18 -4.12 -3.38
CA LYS A 116 -14.80 -5.37 -3.78
C LYS A 116 -15.23 -6.21 -2.59
N ASP A 117 -16.43 -6.78 -2.71
CA ASP A 117 -16.96 -7.69 -1.70
C ASP A 117 -16.14 -8.98 -1.62
N GLY A 118 -16.04 -9.52 -0.40
CA GLY A 118 -15.34 -10.78 -0.16
C GLY A 118 -13.81 -10.73 -0.20
N ALA A 119 -13.19 -9.55 -0.36
CA ALA A 119 -11.74 -9.41 -0.23
C ALA A 119 -11.31 -9.65 1.23
N LYS A 120 -10.52 -10.70 1.46
CA LYS A 120 -10.07 -11.11 2.81
C LYS A 120 -8.90 -10.29 3.33
N LYS A 121 -8.16 -9.61 2.42
CA LYS A 121 -6.95 -8.83 2.76
C LYS A 121 -6.97 -7.51 2.01
N ILE A 122 -6.46 -6.46 2.66
CA ILE A 122 -6.31 -5.12 2.07
C ILE A 122 -5.53 -5.18 0.75
N SER A 123 -4.43 -5.93 0.69
CA SER A 123 -3.61 -6.08 -0.51
C SER A 123 -4.41 -6.55 -1.75
N GLN A 124 -5.49 -7.28 -1.58
CA GLN A 124 -6.34 -7.72 -2.69
C GLN A 124 -7.18 -6.59 -3.29
N LYS A 125 -7.40 -5.52 -2.53
CA LYS A 125 -8.12 -4.32 -2.96
C LYS A 125 -7.16 -3.29 -3.57
N LYS A 126 -5.87 -3.37 -3.27
CA LYS A 126 -4.87 -2.33 -3.52
C LYS A 126 -3.95 -2.58 -4.71
N ASN A 127 -3.77 -3.81 -5.17
CA ASN A 127 -2.97 -4.11 -6.36
C ASN A 127 -3.72 -5.10 -7.26
N TRP A 128 -4.12 -4.66 -8.44
CA TRP A 128 -4.77 -5.49 -9.47
C TRP A 128 -3.95 -5.60 -10.76
N GLY A 129 -2.68 -5.22 -10.69
CA GLY A 129 -1.76 -5.33 -11.81
C GLY A 129 -1.14 -3.99 -12.22
N ASN A 130 -0.64 -3.94 -13.45
CA ASN A 130 0.01 -2.76 -14.00
C ASN A 130 -0.91 -1.53 -13.97
N SER A 131 -0.32 -0.38 -13.63
CA SER A 131 -1.03 0.91 -13.59
C SER A 131 -2.25 0.91 -12.67
N SER A 132 -2.18 0.18 -11.56
CA SER A 132 -3.20 0.19 -10.52
C SER A 132 -2.99 1.28 -9.47
N LYS A 133 -1.84 1.94 -9.48
CA LYS A 133 -1.43 3.00 -8.56
C LYS A 133 -0.88 4.21 -9.30
N GLY A 134 -1.17 5.40 -8.80
CA GLY A 134 -0.53 6.63 -9.25
C GLY A 134 0.72 6.98 -8.43
N ILE A 135 1.72 7.56 -9.09
CA ILE A 135 2.89 8.14 -8.42
C ILE A 135 3.53 9.20 -9.28
#